data_3f6375868a2d79d8d740e6605f861018
#
_entry.id   3f6375868a2d79d8d740e6605f861018
#
_cell.length_a   1.000
_cell.length_b   1.000
_cell.length_c   1.000
_cell.angle_alpha   90.00
_cell.angle_beta   90.00
_cell.angle_gamma   90.00
#
_symmetry.space_group_name_H-M   'P 1'
#
loop_
_entity.id
_entity.type
_entity.pdbx_description
1 polymer ?
#
loop_
_entity_poly.entity_id
_entity_poly.type
_entity_poly.pdbx_seq_one_letter_code
_entity_poly.pdbx_strand_id
1 'polypeptide(L)'
;MADVPRRLVLASPLLMAAAPAPTVFDFTLLRLEGGDMSLAEFRGRALMVVNTASFCGFTPQYAALQRLHDRFEARGFAVIGVPSNDFRQESTDNARIRQFCDTMFGITFPMAALTRVRGPEAHPLFAWLARSAGGPPRWNFHKFLVARDGLSVRAFPTATEPEAPVLVRAVEAALEGRSLV
;
A
#
# COMPACT_ATOMS: atom_id res chain seq x y z
N MET A 1 -4.26 42.80 -61.96
CA MET A 1 -3.81 41.57 -61.27
C MET A 1 -3.73 41.91 -59.76
N ALA A 2 -4.70 41.47 -58.98
CA ALA A 2 -4.80 41.79 -57.55
C ALA A 2 -4.05 40.68 -56.76
N ASP A 3 -3.12 41.15 -55.94
CA ASP A 3 -2.28 40.30 -55.08
C ASP A 3 -3.09 39.90 -53.85
N VAL A 4 -3.31 38.58 -53.61
CA VAL A 4 -4.05 38.03 -52.48
C VAL A 4 -3.04 37.70 -51.36
N PRO A 5 -3.12 38.33 -50.18
CA PRO A 5 -2.18 38.03 -49.11
C PRO A 5 -2.46 36.66 -48.52
N ARG A 6 -1.46 35.74 -48.52
CA ARG A 6 -1.47 34.48 -47.83
C ARG A 6 -1.49 34.69 -46.32
N ARG A 7 -2.64 34.42 -45.68
CA ARG A 7 -2.75 34.39 -44.22
C ARG A 7 -1.98 33.16 -43.71
N LEU A 8 -0.90 33.41 -42.99
CA LEU A 8 -0.15 32.43 -42.25
C LEU A 8 -1.00 32.01 -41.03
N VAL A 9 -1.56 30.79 -41.04
CA VAL A 9 -2.25 30.21 -39.90
C VAL A 9 -1.18 29.64 -39.00
N LEU A 10 -0.87 30.34 -37.91
CA LEU A 10 -0.02 29.83 -36.82
C LEU A 10 -0.82 28.80 -36.03
N ALA A 11 -0.51 27.51 -36.26
CA ALA A 11 -1.02 26.41 -35.43
C ALA A 11 -0.34 26.49 -34.06
N SER A 12 -1.07 26.89 -33.03
CA SER A 12 -0.59 26.80 -31.66
C SER A 12 -0.46 25.32 -31.25
N PRO A 13 0.69 24.87 -30.74
CA PRO A 13 0.81 23.52 -30.23
C PRO A 13 -0.09 23.35 -28.99
N LEU A 14 -1.01 22.42 -29.07
CA LEU A 14 -1.85 22.00 -27.93
C LEU A 14 -0.92 21.32 -26.91
N LEU A 15 -0.63 21.99 -25.80
CA LEU A 15 0.14 21.43 -24.71
C LEU A 15 -0.73 20.33 -24.05
N MET A 16 -0.50 19.07 -24.37
CA MET A 16 -1.13 17.96 -23.65
C MET A 16 -0.55 17.92 -22.23
N ALA A 17 -1.34 18.32 -21.24
CA ALA A 17 -0.99 18.16 -19.84
C ALA A 17 -0.82 16.64 -19.57
N ALA A 18 0.35 16.25 -19.05
CA ALA A 18 0.58 14.87 -18.63
C ALA A 18 -0.43 14.50 -17.54
N ALA A 19 -1.01 13.29 -17.61
CA ALA A 19 -1.88 12.79 -16.57
C ALA A 19 -1.13 12.79 -15.22
N PRO A 20 -1.78 13.14 -14.11
CA PRO A 20 -1.14 13.12 -12.80
C PRO A 20 -0.62 11.72 -12.46
N ALA A 21 0.51 11.63 -11.76
CA ALA A 21 1.07 10.37 -11.33
C ALA A 21 0.08 9.63 -10.41
N PRO A 22 -0.06 8.30 -10.54
CA PRO A 22 -0.97 7.53 -9.70
C PRO A 22 -0.52 7.57 -8.23
N THR A 23 -1.50 7.67 -7.34
CA THR A 23 -1.33 7.60 -5.88
C THR A 23 -1.71 6.20 -5.39
N VAL A 24 -1.40 5.87 -4.12
CA VAL A 24 -1.88 4.64 -3.47
C VAL A 24 -3.42 4.52 -3.51
N PHE A 25 -4.11 5.63 -3.53
CA PHE A 25 -5.58 5.70 -3.49
C PHE A 25 -6.27 5.34 -4.82
N ASP A 26 -5.50 5.15 -5.88
CA ASP A 26 -6.04 4.80 -7.20
C ASP A 26 -6.07 3.28 -7.43
N PHE A 27 -5.70 2.49 -6.41
CA PHE A 27 -5.74 1.03 -6.45
C PHE A 27 -6.91 0.45 -5.68
N THR A 28 -7.36 -0.74 -6.11
CA THR A 28 -8.40 -1.53 -5.46
C THR A 28 -7.88 -2.94 -5.24
N LEU A 29 -8.06 -3.48 -4.04
CA LEU A 29 -7.82 -4.88 -3.69
C LEU A 29 -9.17 -5.60 -3.53
N LEU A 30 -9.18 -6.91 -3.51
CA LEU A 30 -10.34 -7.67 -3.02
C LEU A 30 -10.23 -7.77 -1.49
N ARG A 31 -11.35 -7.68 -0.78
CA ARG A 31 -11.40 -7.91 0.67
C ARG A 31 -11.30 -9.40 0.98
N LEU A 32 -10.73 -9.73 2.12
CA LEU A 32 -10.62 -11.12 2.58
C LEU A 32 -12.00 -11.79 2.74
N GLU A 33 -12.99 -11.03 3.16
CA GLU A 33 -14.40 -11.43 3.29
C GLU A 33 -15.24 -11.28 2.01
N GLY A 34 -14.60 -10.86 0.92
CA GLY A 34 -15.24 -10.63 -0.37
C GLY A 34 -15.61 -9.17 -0.64
N GLY A 35 -15.83 -8.86 -1.91
CA GLY A 35 -16.08 -7.49 -2.38
C GLY A 35 -14.81 -6.68 -2.57
N ASP A 36 -14.96 -5.47 -3.10
CA ASP A 36 -13.84 -4.57 -3.39
C ASP A 36 -13.43 -3.76 -2.15
N MET A 37 -12.13 -3.57 -2.00
CA MET A 37 -11.52 -2.63 -1.08
C MET A 37 -10.82 -1.55 -1.92
N SER A 38 -11.55 -0.50 -2.25
CA SER A 38 -10.95 0.67 -2.91
C SER A 38 -10.07 1.43 -1.90
N LEU A 39 -8.80 1.61 -2.21
CA LEU A 39 -7.92 2.40 -1.34
C LEU A 39 -8.29 3.89 -1.33
N ALA A 40 -9.18 4.34 -2.24
CA ALA A 40 -9.77 5.68 -2.19
C ALA A 40 -10.58 5.92 -0.90
N GLU A 41 -11.10 4.87 -0.24
CA GLU A 41 -11.78 4.95 1.06
C GLU A 41 -10.86 5.49 2.18
N PHE A 42 -9.55 5.37 1.98
CA PHE A 42 -8.53 5.80 2.95
C PHE A 42 -7.88 7.15 2.59
N ARG A 43 -8.45 7.92 1.66
CA ARG A 43 -7.90 9.25 1.31
C ARG A 43 -7.73 10.13 2.53
N GLY A 44 -6.56 10.78 2.61
CA GLY A 44 -6.20 11.61 3.77
C GLY A 44 -5.65 10.84 4.97
N ARG A 45 -5.56 9.51 4.89
CA ARG A 45 -4.89 8.67 5.89
C ARG A 45 -3.49 8.29 5.44
N ALA A 46 -2.58 8.11 6.39
CA ALA A 46 -1.33 7.40 6.16
C ALA A 46 -1.60 5.89 6.19
N LEU A 47 -1.01 5.13 5.27
CA LEU A 47 -1.26 3.69 5.15
C LEU A 47 0.02 2.88 5.39
N MET A 48 -0.10 1.79 6.14
CA MET A 48 0.92 0.74 6.25
C MET A 48 0.43 -0.50 5.49
N VAL A 49 0.91 -0.69 4.26
CA VAL A 49 0.62 -1.89 3.48
C VAL A 49 1.64 -2.97 3.81
N VAL A 50 1.17 -4.13 4.28
CA VAL A 50 2.03 -5.23 4.75
C VAL A 50 1.63 -6.53 4.07
N ASN A 51 2.57 -7.21 3.41
CA ASN A 51 2.32 -8.57 2.94
C ASN A 51 2.47 -9.55 4.10
N THR A 52 1.42 -10.32 4.37
CA THR A 52 1.31 -11.18 5.56
C THR A 52 1.31 -12.66 5.20
N ALA A 53 1.52 -13.51 6.21
CA ALA A 53 1.43 -14.97 6.08
C ALA A 53 1.16 -15.62 7.45
N SER A 54 0.37 -16.73 7.44
CA SER A 54 -0.06 -17.44 8.66
C SER A 54 0.98 -18.43 9.19
N PHE A 55 1.92 -18.89 8.36
CA PHE A 55 2.87 -19.98 8.70
C PHE A 55 4.33 -19.51 8.63
N CYS A 56 4.58 -18.26 8.98
CA CYS A 56 5.89 -17.62 8.93
C CYS A 56 6.46 -17.45 10.35
N GLY A 57 7.78 -17.52 10.50
CA GLY A 57 8.42 -17.20 11.80
C GLY A 57 8.16 -15.77 12.27
N PHE A 58 7.75 -14.87 11.36
CA PHE A 58 7.38 -13.49 11.68
C PHE A 58 5.88 -13.26 11.89
N THR A 59 5.05 -14.32 11.85
CA THR A 59 3.60 -14.24 12.09
C THR A 59 3.23 -13.55 13.41
N PRO A 60 4.01 -13.66 14.51
CA PRO A 60 3.74 -12.89 15.73
C PRO A 60 3.69 -11.37 15.55
N GLN A 61 4.25 -10.83 14.46
CA GLN A 61 4.15 -9.39 14.16
C GLN A 61 2.70 -8.92 13.92
N TYR A 62 1.75 -9.81 13.65
CA TYR A 62 0.33 -9.46 13.57
C TYR A 62 -0.16 -8.73 14.84
N ALA A 63 0.22 -9.22 16.02
CA ALA A 63 -0.17 -8.58 17.28
C ALA A 63 0.39 -7.15 17.41
N ALA A 64 1.64 -6.93 16.99
CA ALA A 64 2.25 -5.61 17.01
C ALA A 64 1.66 -4.67 15.94
N LEU A 65 1.29 -5.21 14.76
CA LEU A 65 0.57 -4.46 13.71
C LEU A 65 -0.81 -4.03 14.20
N GLN A 66 -1.54 -4.90 14.94
CA GLN A 66 -2.83 -4.55 15.52
C GLN A 66 -2.68 -3.42 16.54
N ARG A 67 -1.74 -3.53 17.48
CA ARG A 67 -1.49 -2.43 18.43
C ARG A 67 -1.08 -1.12 17.77
N LEU A 68 -0.27 -1.20 16.71
CA LEU A 68 0.11 -0.01 15.94
C LEU A 68 -1.11 0.62 15.27
N HIS A 69 -1.99 -0.21 14.70
CA HIS A 69 -3.26 0.24 14.10
C HIS A 69 -4.12 0.96 15.13
N ASP A 70 -4.42 0.31 16.27
CA ASP A 70 -5.26 0.84 17.35
C ASP A 70 -4.71 2.17 17.88
N ARG A 71 -3.40 2.26 18.07
CA ARG A 71 -2.73 3.45 18.57
C ARG A 71 -2.90 4.67 17.66
N PHE A 72 -2.91 4.49 16.35
CA PHE A 72 -2.86 5.59 15.40
C PHE A 72 -4.11 5.75 14.53
N GLU A 73 -5.08 4.83 14.58
CA GLU A 73 -6.28 4.85 13.73
C GLU A 73 -7.05 6.17 13.88
N ALA A 74 -7.32 6.60 15.10
CA ALA A 74 -8.03 7.84 15.38
C ALA A 74 -7.29 9.10 14.87
N ARG A 75 -5.98 8.99 14.65
CA ARG A 75 -5.14 10.06 14.09
C ARG A 75 -5.07 10.04 12.56
N GLY A 76 -5.80 9.12 11.91
CA GLY A 76 -5.83 8.99 10.45
C GLY A 76 -4.71 8.10 9.91
N PHE A 77 -4.46 6.97 10.55
CA PHE A 77 -3.60 5.89 10.09
C PHE A 77 -4.43 4.63 9.83
N ALA A 78 -3.97 3.77 8.93
CA ALA A 78 -4.49 2.42 8.79
C ALA A 78 -3.40 1.43 8.39
N VAL A 79 -3.45 0.23 8.99
CA VAL A 79 -2.75 -0.95 8.47
C VAL A 79 -3.65 -1.61 7.44
N ILE A 80 -3.09 -2.04 6.32
CA ILE A 80 -3.74 -2.87 5.30
C ILE A 80 -2.93 -4.17 5.22
N GLY A 81 -3.51 -5.24 5.73
CA GLY A 81 -2.90 -6.58 5.65
C GLY A 81 -3.20 -7.23 4.30
N VAL A 82 -2.19 -7.79 3.67
CA VAL A 82 -2.31 -8.43 2.35
C VAL A 82 -1.70 -9.83 2.42
N PRO A 83 -2.49 -10.86 2.71
CA PRO A 83 -2.04 -12.25 2.68
C PRO A 83 -1.43 -12.61 1.33
N SER A 84 -0.27 -13.29 1.35
CA SER A 84 0.40 -13.72 0.13
C SER A 84 1.10 -15.06 0.29
N ASN A 85 0.90 -15.95 -0.67
CA ASN A 85 1.61 -17.24 -0.73
C ASN A 85 2.85 -17.22 -1.64
N ASP A 86 3.34 -16.05 -2.03
CA ASP A 86 4.53 -15.92 -2.88
C ASP A 86 5.82 -16.44 -2.19
N PHE A 87 5.79 -16.58 -0.88
CA PHE A 87 6.86 -17.17 -0.07
C PHE A 87 6.49 -18.55 0.48
N ARG A 88 5.38 -19.17 0.00
CA ARG A 88 4.92 -20.52 0.34
C ARG A 88 4.65 -20.73 1.83
N GLN A 89 4.17 -19.68 2.51
CA GLN A 89 3.90 -19.70 3.95
C GLN A 89 2.49 -19.15 4.29
N GLU A 90 1.57 -19.18 3.31
CA GLU A 90 0.18 -18.77 3.53
C GLU A 90 -0.78 -19.84 2.99
N SER A 91 -1.99 -19.91 3.57
CA SER A 91 -3.10 -20.70 3.05
C SER A 91 -3.55 -20.14 1.68
N THR A 92 -4.03 -21.03 0.83
CA THR A 92 -4.70 -20.64 -0.44
C THR A 92 -6.20 -20.41 -0.27
N ASP A 93 -6.73 -20.56 0.95
CA ASP A 93 -8.13 -20.44 1.31
C ASP A 93 -8.34 -19.17 2.16
N ASN A 94 -9.04 -18.18 1.61
CA ASN A 94 -9.32 -16.92 2.28
C ASN A 94 -10.12 -17.10 3.58
N ALA A 95 -11.04 -18.07 3.66
CA ALA A 95 -11.82 -18.32 4.87
C ALA A 95 -10.93 -18.83 6.02
N ARG A 96 -9.95 -19.68 5.71
CA ARG A 96 -8.96 -20.15 6.70
C ARG A 96 -8.05 -19.01 7.16
N ILE A 97 -7.61 -18.15 6.24
CA ILE A 97 -6.81 -16.97 6.58
C ILE A 97 -7.62 -16.07 7.53
N ARG A 98 -8.89 -15.80 7.20
CA ARG A 98 -9.77 -14.98 8.03
C ARG A 98 -9.90 -15.57 9.43
N GLN A 99 -10.28 -16.85 9.52
CA GLN A 99 -10.43 -17.55 10.79
C GLN A 99 -9.13 -17.48 11.63
N PHE A 100 -7.98 -17.70 10.99
CA PHE A 100 -6.69 -17.61 11.68
C PHE A 100 -6.42 -16.22 12.25
N CYS A 101 -6.60 -15.17 11.45
CA CYS A 101 -6.38 -13.78 11.87
C CYS A 101 -7.30 -13.38 13.03
N ASP A 102 -8.58 -13.76 12.95
CA ASP A 102 -9.57 -13.43 13.98
C ASP A 102 -9.29 -14.19 15.30
N THR A 103 -9.05 -15.52 15.20
CA THR A 103 -8.93 -16.38 16.38
C THR A 103 -7.60 -16.18 17.11
N MET A 104 -6.50 -16.02 16.36
CA MET A 104 -5.16 -15.97 16.95
C MET A 104 -4.73 -14.56 17.37
N PHE A 105 -5.20 -13.53 16.66
CA PHE A 105 -4.69 -12.17 16.83
C PHE A 105 -5.78 -11.11 16.99
N GLY A 106 -7.07 -11.45 16.81
CA GLY A 106 -8.17 -10.48 16.91
C GLY A 106 -8.01 -9.31 15.93
N ILE A 107 -7.60 -9.60 14.69
CA ILE A 107 -7.30 -8.57 13.69
C ILE A 107 -8.56 -7.78 13.32
N THR A 108 -8.50 -6.46 13.49
CA THR A 108 -9.57 -5.53 13.11
C THR A 108 -9.21 -4.60 11.96
N PHE A 109 -7.92 -4.45 11.66
CA PHE A 109 -7.52 -3.67 10.49
C PHE A 109 -7.93 -4.36 9.18
N PRO A 110 -8.16 -3.59 8.09
CA PRO A 110 -8.56 -4.11 6.79
C PRO A 110 -7.60 -5.18 6.25
N MET A 111 -8.16 -6.30 5.83
CA MET A 111 -7.42 -7.42 5.24
C MET A 111 -7.86 -7.64 3.78
N ALA A 112 -6.89 -7.74 2.89
CA ALA A 112 -7.13 -8.14 1.51
C ALA A 112 -7.25 -9.68 1.38
N ALA A 113 -7.88 -10.13 0.32
CA ALA A 113 -7.83 -11.54 -0.11
C ALA A 113 -6.39 -11.91 -0.52
N LEU A 114 -6.13 -13.21 -0.61
CA LEU A 114 -4.83 -13.74 -1.06
C LEU A 114 -4.39 -13.06 -2.35
N THR A 115 -3.22 -12.44 -2.34
CA THR A 115 -2.75 -11.56 -3.41
C THR A 115 -1.30 -11.87 -3.79
N ARG A 116 -0.98 -11.75 -5.09
CA ARG A 116 0.41 -11.77 -5.57
C ARG A 116 1.08 -10.43 -5.27
N VAL A 117 2.22 -10.46 -4.58
CA VAL A 117 2.93 -9.26 -4.11
C VAL A 117 4.29 -9.06 -4.77
N ARG A 118 4.72 -10.05 -5.59
CA ARG A 118 6.01 -10.02 -6.30
C ARG A 118 5.95 -10.75 -7.65
N GLY A 119 6.97 -10.50 -8.47
CA GLY A 119 7.08 -11.12 -9.80
C GLY A 119 6.20 -10.42 -10.85
N PRO A 120 6.14 -10.99 -12.08
CA PRO A 120 5.42 -10.37 -13.20
C PRO A 120 3.91 -10.31 -13.00
N GLU A 121 3.36 -11.19 -12.16
CA GLU A 121 1.92 -11.24 -11.82
C GLU A 121 1.59 -10.48 -10.53
N ALA A 122 2.53 -9.67 -10.01
CA ALA A 122 2.25 -8.86 -8.82
C ALA A 122 1.08 -7.92 -9.08
N HIS A 123 0.21 -7.80 -8.07
CA HIS A 123 -0.89 -6.84 -8.12
C HIS A 123 -0.35 -5.42 -8.42
N PRO A 124 -1.05 -4.61 -9.25
CA PRO A 124 -0.59 -3.28 -9.65
C PRO A 124 -0.17 -2.38 -8.49
N LEU A 125 -0.85 -2.45 -7.34
CA LEU A 125 -0.45 -1.76 -6.11
C LEU A 125 0.98 -2.13 -5.70
N PHE A 126 1.32 -3.43 -5.66
CA PHE A 126 2.66 -3.87 -5.24
C PHE A 126 3.73 -3.55 -6.28
N ALA A 127 3.40 -3.56 -7.57
CA ALA A 127 4.29 -3.09 -8.62
C ALA A 127 4.57 -1.58 -8.48
N TRP A 128 3.57 -0.78 -8.10
CA TRP A 128 3.71 0.64 -7.81
C TRP A 128 4.53 0.88 -6.54
N LEU A 129 4.21 0.22 -5.42
CA LEU A 129 4.96 0.31 -4.16
C LEU A 129 6.44 -0.04 -4.35
N ALA A 130 6.73 -1.10 -5.11
CA ALA A 130 8.11 -1.52 -5.39
C ALA A 130 8.89 -0.45 -6.16
N ARG A 131 8.27 0.19 -7.15
CA ARG A 131 8.90 1.30 -7.89
C ARG A 131 9.14 2.52 -7.01
N SER A 132 8.20 2.82 -6.12
CA SER A 132 8.26 4.00 -5.25
C SER A 132 9.26 3.85 -4.09
N ALA A 133 9.51 2.62 -3.62
CA ALA A 133 10.29 2.36 -2.42
C ALA A 133 11.54 1.48 -2.65
N GLY A 134 11.98 1.34 -3.90
CA GLY A 134 13.25 0.71 -4.24
C GLY A 134 13.24 -0.82 -4.31
N GLY A 135 12.08 -1.46 -4.41
CA GLY A 135 11.98 -2.90 -4.69
C GLY A 135 10.77 -3.61 -4.08
N PRO A 136 10.47 -4.81 -4.57
CA PRO A 136 9.37 -5.62 -4.08
C PRO A 136 9.65 -6.21 -2.68
N PRO A 137 8.62 -6.76 -2.00
CA PRO A 137 8.81 -7.51 -0.78
C PRO A 137 9.85 -8.62 -0.96
N ARG A 138 10.83 -8.70 -0.04
CA ARG A 138 11.86 -9.75 -0.03
C ARG A 138 11.48 -10.94 0.82
N TRP A 139 10.51 -10.76 1.73
CA TRP A 139 9.96 -11.80 2.60
C TRP A 139 8.57 -11.39 3.08
N ASN A 140 7.88 -12.28 3.82
CA ASN A 140 6.63 -11.97 4.51
C ASN A 140 6.85 -10.86 5.54
N PHE A 141 5.82 -10.10 5.85
CA PHE A 141 5.86 -8.96 6.78
C PHE A 141 6.81 -7.83 6.37
N HIS A 142 7.07 -7.69 5.06
CA HIS A 142 7.64 -6.47 4.51
C HIS A 142 6.58 -5.35 4.56
N LYS A 143 6.96 -4.15 4.96
CA LYS A 143 6.03 -3.05 5.19
C LYS A 143 6.34 -1.88 4.27
N PHE A 144 5.29 -1.33 3.67
CA PHE A 144 5.35 -0.08 2.92
C PHE A 144 4.51 0.95 3.65
N LEU A 145 5.14 1.98 4.19
CA LEU A 145 4.46 3.14 4.76
C LEU A 145 4.24 4.16 3.67
N VAL A 146 3.00 4.56 3.45
CA VAL A 146 2.60 5.60 2.51
C VAL A 146 2.06 6.79 3.31
N ALA A 147 2.56 7.98 3.03
CA ALA A 147 2.09 9.21 3.67
C ALA A 147 0.69 9.61 3.20
N ARG A 148 0.08 10.60 3.85
CA ARG A 148 -1.27 11.08 3.56
C ARG A 148 -1.44 11.65 2.14
N ASP A 149 -0.34 12.06 1.50
CA ASP A 149 -0.34 12.51 0.11
C ASP A 149 -0.61 11.38 -0.89
N GLY A 150 -0.50 10.13 -0.44
CA GLY A 150 -0.64 8.93 -1.26
C GLY A 150 0.52 8.70 -2.24
N LEU A 151 1.61 9.46 -2.14
CA LEU A 151 2.75 9.45 -3.07
C LEU A 151 4.07 9.09 -2.40
N SER A 152 4.31 9.64 -1.20
CA SER A 152 5.54 9.44 -0.44
C SER A 152 5.53 8.04 0.19
N VAL A 153 6.48 7.18 -0.20
CA VAL A 153 6.55 5.78 0.26
C VAL A 153 7.89 5.49 0.90
N ARG A 154 7.87 4.82 2.05
CA ARG A 154 9.06 4.25 2.70
C ARG A 154 8.87 2.77 2.97
N ALA A 155 9.85 1.96 2.58
CA ALA A 155 9.86 0.52 2.87
C ALA A 155 10.57 0.20 4.17
N PHE A 156 10.08 -0.82 4.87
CA PHE A 156 10.74 -1.42 6.04
C PHE A 156 10.87 -2.92 5.82
N PRO A 157 12.05 -3.50 5.99
CA PRO A 157 12.26 -4.93 5.85
C PRO A 157 11.50 -5.70 6.94
N THR A 158 11.30 -6.99 6.70
CA THR A 158 10.64 -7.93 7.62
C THR A 158 11.15 -7.85 9.05
N ALA A 159 12.47 -7.75 9.24
CA ALA A 159 13.11 -7.70 10.56
C ALA A 159 12.80 -6.42 11.36
N THR A 160 12.27 -5.37 10.72
CA THR A 160 11.86 -4.17 11.45
C THR A 160 10.52 -4.45 12.12
N GLU A 161 10.52 -4.56 13.44
CA GLU A 161 9.30 -4.75 14.22
C GLU A 161 8.34 -3.56 14.05
N PRO A 162 7.00 -3.81 14.02
CA PRO A 162 6.01 -2.74 13.81
C PRO A 162 6.09 -1.62 14.86
N GLU A 163 6.49 -1.95 16.09
CA GLU A 163 6.63 -0.99 17.19
C GLU A 163 8.08 -0.48 17.39
N ALA A 164 8.99 -0.83 16.47
CA ALA A 164 10.35 -0.30 16.53
C ALA A 164 10.34 1.23 16.48
N PRO A 165 11.18 1.93 17.29
CA PRO A 165 11.19 3.40 17.34
C PRO A 165 11.37 4.07 15.97
N VAL A 166 12.14 3.47 15.06
CA VAL A 166 12.34 3.99 13.69
C VAL A 166 11.05 3.95 12.88
N LEU A 167 10.24 2.88 13.02
CA LEU A 167 8.98 2.73 12.30
C LEU A 167 7.91 3.64 12.91
N VAL A 168 7.80 3.68 14.23
CA VAL A 168 6.83 4.55 14.94
C VAL A 168 7.08 6.02 14.59
N ARG A 169 8.34 6.49 14.63
CA ARG A 169 8.66 7.87 14.20
C ARG A 169 8.30 8.14 12.74
N ALA A 170 8.46 7.16 11.86
CA ALA A 170 8.06 7.31 10.46
C ALA A 170 6.53 7.42 10.32
N VAL A 171 5.76 6.63 11.09
CA VAL A 171 4.29 6.76 11.12
C VAL A 171 3.88 8.15 11.61
N GLU A 172 4.49 8.65 12.67
CA GLU A 172 4.24 10.00 13.18
C GLU A 172 4.58 11.08 12.13
N ALA A 173 5.70 10.94 11.42
CA ALA A 173 6.07 11.83 10.31
C ALA A 173 5.05 11.77 9.17
N ALA A 174 4.59 10.56 8.78
CA ALA A 174 3.57 10.38 7.75
C ALA A 174 2.24 11.06 8.11
N LEU A 175 1.86 11.01 9.40
CA LEU A 175 0.65 11.64 9.92
C LEU A 175 0.73 13.17 9.93
N GLU A 176 1.90 13.73 10.11
CA GLU A 176 2.16 15.17 10.17
C GLU A 176 2.53 15.77 8.81
N GLY A 177 2.51 14.97 7.73
CA GLY A 177 2.91 15.42 6.39
C GLY A 177 4.39 15.78 6.27
N ARG A 178 5.23 15.25 7.17
CA ARG A 178 6.69 15.40 7.13
C ARG A 178 7.33 14.34 6.22
N SER A 179 8.54 14.61 5.75
CA SER A 179 9.31 13.64 4.95
C SER A 179 9.46 12.30 5.69
N LEU A 180 9.34 11.20 4.94
CA LEU A 180 9.53 9.83 5.43
C LEU A 180 11.00 9.38 5.43
N VAL A 181 11.92 10.24 5.04
CA VAL A 181 13.37 9.95 4.95
C VAL A 181 14.00 9.94 6.33
#